data_d80d16d31edd8efbdfe3b73ae9b661c2
#
_entry.id   d80d16d31edd8efbdfe3b73ae9b661c2
#
_cell.length_a   1.000
_cell.length_b   1.000
_cell.length_c   1.000
_cell.angle_alpha   90.00
_cell.angle_beta   90.00
_cell.angle_gamma   90.00
#
_symmetry.space_group_name_H-M   'P 1'
#
loop_
_entity.id
_entity.type
_entity.pdbx_description
1 polymer ?
#
loop_
_entity_poly.entity_id
_entity_poly.type
_entity_poly.pdbx_seq_one_letter_code
_entity_poly.pdbx_strand_id
1 'polypeptide(L)'
;AGVISVIGADEVIFVLAADTDYKENFDPDFSDAKTYVGIDPVETTFNRLKTAKVKDYQTLYDNHIADYRELFSRVKLDLNRFEPMTLEYPPVWELPTYERLERYRQGMAVYALEELYFQYGRYLMIASSREGSMAANLQGLWSKGVDGPWRVDYHNNINVQMNYWPAFNTNLAECF
;
A
#
# COMPACT_ATOMS: atom_id res chain seq x y z
N ALA A 1 27.83 -8.90 -4.07
CA ALA A 1 26.45 -9.28 -3.77
C ALA A 1 26.47 -10.66 -3.10
N GLY A 2 25.84 -10.77 -1.93
CA GLY A 2 25.71 -12.07 -1.25
C GLY A 2 24.61 -12.91 -1.90
N VAL A 3 24.80 -14.22 -1.88
CA VAL A 3 23.77 -15.19 -2.31
C VAL A 3 23.33 -15.95 -1.07
N ILE A 4 22.01 -16.07 -0.90
CA ILE A 4 21.41 -16.94 0.11
C ILE A 4 20.94 -18.19 -0.62
N SER A 5 21.45 -19.35 -0.21
CA SER A 5 21.02 -20.64 -0.75
C SER A 5 20.24 -21.41 0.30
N VAL A 6 19.08 -21.92 -0.09
CA VAL A 6 18.25 -22.80 0.74
C VAL A 6 18.15 -24.14 0.03
N ILE A 7 18.46 -25.23 0.74
CA ILE A 7 18.49 -26.58 0.17
C ILE A 7 17.67 -27.49 1.08
N GLY A 8 16.74 -28.27 0.48
CA GLY A 8 15.96 -29.29 1.18
C GLY A 8 14.94 -28.75 2.19
N ALA A 9 14.45 -27.53 2.02
CA ALA A 9 13.40 -26.96 2.85
C ALA A 9 12.05 -27.08 2.12
N ASP A 10 11.00 -27.46 2.87
CA ASP A 10 9.62 -27.49 2.37
C ASP A 10 8.99 -26.09 2.39
N GLU A 11 9.46 -25.23 3.31
CA GLU A 11 8.97 -23.85 3.45
C GLU A 11 10.12 -22.92 3.85
N VAL A 12 10.09 -21.69 3.35
CA VAL A 12 11.06 -20.64 3.69
C VAL A 12 10.35 -19.32 3.94
N ILE A 13 10.62 -18.72 5.09
CA ILE A 13 10.11 -17.40 5.45
C ILE A 13 11.27 -16.41 5.46
N PHE A 14 11.15 -15.36 4.65
CA PHE A 14 12.07 -14.23 4.67
C PHE A 14 11.45 -13.05 5.41
N VAL A 15 12.14 -12.53 6.41
CA VAL A 15 11.76 -11.29 7.09
C VAL A 15 12.72 -10.20 6.66
N LEU A 16 12.18 -9.17 6.03
CA LEU A 16 12.91 -8.00 5.58
C LEU A 16 12.54 -6.79 6.43
N ALA A 17 13.52 -6.05 6.89
CA ALA A 17 13.35 -4.71 7.44
C ALA A 17 14.24 -3.75 6.66
N ALA A 18 13.71 -2.58 6.34
CA ALA A 18 14.42 -1.52 5.64
C ALA A 18 14.06 -0.18 6.27
N ASP A 19 15.01 0.74 6.24
CA ASP A 19 14.82 2.11 6.70
C ASP A 19 15.85 3.00 6.01
N THR A 20 15.75 4.30 6.20
CA THR A 20 16.70 5.30 5.70
C THR A 20 17.15 6.21 6.84
N ASP A 21 18.20 6.96 6.62
CA ASP A 21 18.65 8.03 7.51
C ASP A 21 17.93 9.36 7.25
N TYR A 22 16.88 9.35 6.41
CA TYR A 22 16.12 10.56 6.15
C TYR A 22 15.47 11.11 7.43
N LYS A 23 15.62 12.40 7.65
CA LYS A 23 14.97 13.14 8.72
C LYS A 23 14.19 14.31 8.13
N GLU A 24 12.91 14.37 8.43
CA GLU A 24 12.09 15.53 8.07
C GLU A 24 12.60 16.79 8.77
N ASN A 25 12.75 17.86 8.00
CA ASN A 25 13.22 19.15 8.49
C ASN A 25 12.36 20.27 7.88
N PHE A 26 11.58 20.93 8.70
CA PHE A 26 10.65 21.99 8.29
C PHE A 26 11.34 23.35 8.11
N ASP A 27 12.60 23.50 8.53
CA ASP A 27 13.43 24.69 8.33
C ASP A 27 14.80 24.28 7.78
N PRO A 28 14.86 23.79 6.52
CA PRO A 28 16.06 23.22 5.95
C PRO A 28 17.08 24.30 5.57
N ASP A 29 18.32 24.09 5.97
CA ASP A 29 19.47 24.82 5.40
C ASP A 29 19.92 24.13 4.11
N PHE A 30 19.52 24.65 2.97
CA PHE A 30 19.89 24.09 1.66
C PHE A 30 21.39 24.26 1.31
N SER A 31 22.16 24.98 2.09
CA SER A 31 23.61 25.00 1.98
C SER A 31 24.30 23.83 2.68
N ASP A 32 23.61 23.18 3.61
CA ASP A 32 24.05 21.96 4.28
C ASP A 32 23.55 20.72 3.56
N ALA A 33 24.46 19.95 2.97
CA ALA A 33 24.14 18.67 2.33
C ALA A 33 23.53 17.63 3.29
N LYS A 34 23.61 17.85 4.59
CA LYS A 34 23.09 16.96 5.63
C LYS A 34 21.80 17.46 6.26
N THR A 35 21.17 18.49 5.72
CA THR A 35 19.96 19.11 6.31
C THR A 35 18.81 18.12 6.53
N TYR A 36 18.79 17.01 5.78
CA TYR A 36 17.80 15.91 5.90
C TYR A 36 18.41 14.60 6.39
N VAL A 37 19.65 14.61 6.87
CA VAL A 37 20.30 13.40 7.39
C VAL A 37 20.01 13.26 8.88
N GLY A 38 19.39 12.17 9.25
CA GLY A 38 19.09 11.78 10.64
C GLY A 38 20.09 10.77 11.18
N ILE A 39 19.58 9.85 11.98
CA ILE A 39 20.34 8.80 12.65
C ILE A 39 20.55 7.64 11.68
N ASP A 40 21.72 7.00 11.72
CA ASP A 40 21.99 5.76 10.99
C ASP A 40 20.91 4.70 11.32
N PRO A 41 20.16 4.19 10.34
CA PRO A 41 19.03 3.29 10.56
C PRO A 41 19.42 1.85 10.90
N VAL A 42 20.69 1.51 10.87
CA VAL A 42 21.17 0.13 11.03
C VAL A 42 20.71 -0.49 12.35
N GLU A 43 20.88 0.20 13.46
CA GLU A 43 20.48 -0.30 14.79
C GLU A 43 18.97 -0.47 14.90
N THR A 44 18.20 0.53 14.45
CA THR A 44 16.74 0.51 14.46
C THR A 44 16.21 -0.64 13.62
N THR A 45 16.72 -0.79 12.41
CA THR A 45 16.37 -1.88 11.48
C THR A 45 16.67 -3.25 12.08
N PHE A 46 17.84 -3.40 12.72
CA PHE A 46 18.24 -4.65 13.38
C PHE A 46 17.33 -5.01 14.56
N ASN A 47 16.92 -4.02 15.35
CA ASN A 47 16.00 -4.22 16.46
C ASN A 47 14.60 -4.62 15.99
N ARG A 48 14.10 -4.04 14.88
CA ARG A 48 12.85 -4.47 14.22
C ARG A 48 12.93 -5.93 13.79
N LEU A 49 14.02 -6.34 13.15
CA LEU A 49 14.24 -7.74 12.75
C LEU A 49 14.28 -8.68 13.96
N LYS A 50 14.98 -8.33 15.05
CA LYS A 50 14.99 -9.12 16.28
C LYS A 50 13.59 -9.31 16.85
N THR A 51 12.80 -8.24 16.90
CA THR A 51 11.43 -8.27 17.40
C THR A 51 10.50 -9.11 16.53
N ALA A 52 10.67 -9.06 15.21
CA ALA A 52 9.89 -9.88 14.29
C ALA A 52 10.28 -11.37 14.37
N LYS A 53 11.58 -11.66 14.46
CA LYS A 53 12.11 -13.03 14.44
C LYS A 53 11.64 -13.91 15.61
N VAL A 54 11.27 -13.32 16.75
CA VAL A 54 10.77 -14.09 17.90
C VAL A 54 9.30 -14.46 17.78
N LYS A 55 8.60 -13.96 16.77
CA LYS A 55 7.20 -14.28 16.46
C LYS A 55 7.15 -15.29 15.33
N ASP A 56 6.22 -16.23 15.41
CA ASP A 56 5.91 -17.10 14.28
C ASP A 56 5.17 -16.36 13.16
N TYR A 57 5.11 -16.96 12.00
CA TYR A 57 4.42 -16.38 10.84
C TYR A 57 2.96 -16.09 11.12
N GLN A 58 2.25 -17.02 11.78
CA GLN A 58 0.82 -16.85 12.07
C GLN A 58 0.57 -15.63 12.97
N THR A 59 1.40 -15.45 13.99
CA THR A 59 1.32 -14.26 14.88
C THR A 59 1.55 -12.96 14.11
N LEU A 60 2.53 -12.92 13.19
CA LEU A 60 2.80 -11.74 12.36
C LEU A 60 1.61 -11.46 11.42
N TYR A 61 1.09 -12.51 10.79
CA TYR A 61 -0.05 -12.43 9.89
C TYR A 61 -1.31 -11.94 10.63
N ASP A 62 -1.63 -12.52 11.77
CA ASP A 62 -2.83 -12.16 12.55
C ASP A 62 -2.77 -10.71 13.04
N ASN A 63 -1.60 -10.26 13.49
CA ASN A 63 -1.39 -8.87 13.88
C ASN A 63 -1.58 -7.91 12.70
N HIS A 64 -1.02 -8.24 11.53
CA HIS A 64 -1.20 -7.46 10.31
C HIS A 64 -2.67 -7.38 9.91
N ILE A 65 -3.37 -8.51 9.91
CA ILE A 65 -4.80 -8.57 9.55
C ILE A 65 -5.66 -7.80 10.55
N ALA A 66 -5.37 -7.89 11.84
CA ALA A 66 -6.10 -7.16 12.87
C ALA A 66 -5.97 -5.64 12.69
N ASP A 67 -4.74 -5.15 12.55
CA ASP A 67 -4.46 -3.74 12.28
C ASP A 67 -5.15 -3.23 11.00
N TYR A 68 -4.99 -3.97 9.92
CA TYR A 68 -5.57 -3.58 8.64
C TYR A 68 -7.10 -3.56 8.66
N ARG A 69 -7.73 -4.56 9.25
CA ARG A 69 -9.19 -4.70 9.32
C ARG A 69 -9.84 -3.61 10.17
N GLU A 70 -9.16 -3.09 11.15
CA GLU A 70 -9.66 -1.99 11.96
C GLU A 70 -10.06 -0.79 11.09
N LEU A 71 -9.29 -0.48 10.07
CA LEU A 71 -9.57 0.60 9.12
C LEU A 71 -10.42 0.14 7.94
N PHE A 72 -10.07 -0.99 7.34
CA PHE A 72 -10.69 -1.44 6.11
C PHE A 72 -12.16 -1.81 6.28
N SER A 73 -12.52 -2.44 7.40
CA SER A 73 -13.89 -2.92 7.65
C SER A 73 -14.91 -1.81 7.96
N ARG A 74 -14.46 -0.56 8.11
CA ARG A 74 -15.35 0.57 8.41
C ARG A 74 -16.31 0.93 7.30
N VAL A 75 -15.97 0.58 6.05
CA VAL A 75 -16.80 0.86 4.88
C VAL A 75 -16.89 -0.38 4.01
N LYS A 76 -18.13 -0.76 3.71
CA LYS A 76 -18.44 -1.81 2.76
C LYS A 76 -19.25 -1.22 1.62
N LEU A 77 -18.80 -1.44 0.38
CA LEU A 77 -19.53 -1.19 -0.83
C LEU A 77 -19.92 -2.55 -1.42
N ASP A 78 -21.20 -2.72 -1.74
CA ASP A 78 -21.74 -3.94 -2.34
C ASP A 78 -22.63 -3.54 -3.53
N LEU A 79 -22.12 -3.73 -4.72
CA LEU A 79 -22.79 -3.45 -5.98
C LEU A 79 -23.24 -4.74 -6.69
N ASN A 80 -22.91 -5.91 -6.15
CA ASN A 80 -23.17 -7.20 -6.80
C ASN A 80 -24.64 -7.42 -7.10
N ARG A 81 -25.55 -6.86 -6.30
CA ARG A 81 -27.00 -6.94 -6.54
C ARG A 81 -27.46 -6.30 -7.85
N PHE A 82 -26.61 -5.49 -8.47
CA PHE A 82 -26.86 -4.83 -9.74
C PHE A 82 -26.17 -5.52 -10.91
N GLU A 83 -25.35 -6.54 -10.65
CA GLU A 83 -24.73 -7.32 -11.73
C GLU A 83 -25.83 -7.97 -12.59
N PRO A 84 -25.74 -7.85 -13.91
CA PRO A 84 -26.66 -8.53 -14.80
C PRO A 84 -26.65 -10.03 -14.56
N MET A 85 -27.80 -10.64 -14.41
CA MET A 85 -27.91 -12.10 -14.37
C MET A 85 -27.54 -12.65 -15.75
N THR A 86 -26.31 -13.13 -15.86
CA THR A 86 -25.85 -13.83 -17.06
C THR A 86 -25.84 -15.35 -16.81
N LEU A 87 -26.18 -16.12 -17.82
CA LEU A 87 -25.99 -17.58 -17.80
C LEU A 87 -24.55 -17.98 -18.11
N GLU A 88 -23.66 -17.00 -18.13
CA GLU A 88 -22.25 -17.19 -18.44
C GLU A 88 -21.54 -17.85 -17.25
N TYR A 89 -20.70 -18.84 -17.56
CA TYR A 89 -19.90 -19.54 -16.56
C TYR A 89 -18.42 -19.52 -17.01
N PRO A 90 -17.47 -19.12 -16.14
CA PRO A 90 -17.69 -18.60 -14.78
C PRO A 90 -18.38 -17.23 -14.78
N PRO A 91 -19.10 -16.89 -13.71
CA PRO A 91 -19.73 -15.58 -13.61
C PRO A 91 -18.69 -14.45 -13.60
N VAL A 92 -19.07 -13.26 -14.05
CA VAL A 92 -18.14 -12.13 -14.28
C VAL A 92 -17.32 -11.79 -13.04
N TRP A 93 -17.86 -11.88 -11.85
CA TRP A 93 -17.13 -11.60 -10.60
C TRP A 93 -16.05 -12.63 -10.25
N GLU A 94 -16.07 -13.81 -10.85
CA GLU A 94 -15.03 -14.84 -10.69
C GLU A 94 -13.92 -14.74 -11.75
N LEU A 95 -14.11 -13.94 -12.78
CA LEU A 95 -13.10 -13.74 -13.83
C LEU A 95 -11.86 -13.02 -13.28
N PRO A 96 -10.68 -13.30 -13.83
CA PRO A 96 -9.49 -12.52 -13.57
C PRO A 96 -9.71 -11.02 -13.86
N THR A 97 -9.04 -10.16 -13.09
CA THR A 97 -9.23 -8.70 -13.19
C THR A 97 -9.00 -8.15 -14.60
N TYR A 98 -8.02 -8.70 -15.35
CA TYR A 98 -7.74 -8.25 -16.71
C TYR A 98 -8.90 -8.54 -17.68
N GLU A 99 -9.60 -9.65 -17.52
CA GLU A 99 -10.80 -9.98 -18.31
C GLU A 99 -11.99 -9.09 -17.95
N ARG A 100 -12.17 -8.82 -16.66
CA ARG A 100 -13.19 -7.86 -16.19
C ARG A 100 -12.94 -6.46 -16.74
N LEU A 101 -11.67 -6.02 -16.78
CA LEU A 101 -11.27 -4.74 -17.37
C LEU A 101 -11.55 -4.68 -18.88
N GLU A 102 -11.31 -5.76 -19.60
CA GLU A 102 -11.58 -5.80 -21.03
C GLU A 102 -13.07 -5.72 -21.32
N ARG A 103 -13.89 -6.44 -20.58
CA ARG A 103 -15.36 -6.34 -20.68
C ARG A 103 -15.86 -4.94 -20.37
N TYR A 104 -15.33 -4.30 -19.32
CA TYR A 104 -15.65 -2.93 -18.97
C TYR A 104 -15.31 -1.94 -20.08
N ARG A 105 -14.17 -2.10 -20.73
CA ARG A 105 -13.76 -1.31 -21.92
C ARG A 105 -14.71 -1.46 -23.09
N GLN A 106 -15.33 -2.63 -23.22
CA GLN A 106 -16.34 -2.92 -24.24
C GLN A 106 -17.72 -2.38 -23.88
N GLY A 107 -17.85 -1.66 -22.78
CA GLY A 107 -19.10 -1.05 -22.34
C GLY A 107 -20.03 -1.97 -21.57
N MET A 108 -19.56 -3.15 -21.16
CA MET A 108 -20.34 -4.02 -20.30
C MET A 108 -20.36 -3.50 -18.86
N ALA A 109 -21.49 -3.61 -18.18
CA ALA A 109 -21.56 -3.35 -16.75
C ALA A 109 -20.82 -4.47 -16.01
N VAL A 110 -19.83 -4.10 -15.21
CA VAL A 110 -19.05 -5.01 -14.37
C VAL A 110 -18.93 -4.37 -12.97
N TYR A 111 -20.03 -4.41 -12.23
CA TYR A 111 -20.12 -3.73 -10.93
C TYR A 111 -19.16 -4.28 -9.90
N ALA A 112 -18.84 -5.58 -9.96
CA ALA A 112 -17.81 -6.17 -9.13
C ALA A 112 -16.40 -5.59 -9.38
N LEU A 113 -16.12 -5.07 -10.57
CA LEU A 113 -14.89 -4.35 -10.86
C LEU A 113 -14.88 -2.95 -10.25
N GLU A 114 -16.02 -2.26 -10.28
CA GLU A 114 -16.17 -0.92 -9.67
C GLU A 114 -16.04 -1.01 -8.15
N GLU A 115 -16.64 -2.03 -7.53
CA GLU A 115 -16.47 -2.33 -6.11
C GLU A 115 -15.01 -2.61 -5.76
N LEU A 116 -14.36 -3.46 -6.54
CA LEU A 116 -12.93 -3.77 -6.36
C LEU A 116 -12.08 -2.51 -6.48
N TYR A 117 -12.34 -1.66 -7.46
CA TYR A 117 -11.60 -0.42 -7.67
C TYR A 117 -11.73 0.55 -6.50
N PHE A 118 -12.95 0.72 -5.99
CA PHE A 118 -13.22 1.52 -4.80
C PHE A 118 -12.44 0.99 -3.58
N GLN A 119 -12.53 -0.31 -3.31
CA GLN A 119 -11.85 -0.94 -2.17
C GLN A 119 -10.33 -0.95 -2.34
N TYR A 120 -9.84 -1.06 -3.58
CA TYR A 120 -8.41 -0.99 -3.87
C TYR A 120 -7.84 0.40 -3.62
N GLY A 121 -8.58 1.47 -3.94
CA GLY A 121 -8.20 2.83 -3.58
C GLY A 121 -8.07 3.01 -2.06
N ARG A 122 -9.01 2.48 -1.29
CA ARG A 122 -8.94 2.48 0.18
C ARG A 122 -7.74 1.66 0.69
N TYR A 123 -7.49 0.51 0.09
CA TYR A 123 -6.30 -0.31 0.42
C TYR A 123 -5.00 0.48 0.23
N LEU A 124 -4.84 1.15 -0.90
CA LEU A 124 -3.65 1.95 -1.18
C LEU A 124 -3.47 3.07 -0.16
N MET A 125 -4.54 3.75 0.24
CA MET A 125 -4.49 4.79 1.26
C MET A 125 -4.07 4.25 2.63
N ILE A 126 -4.70 3.19 3.10
CA ILE A 126 -4.35 2.54 4.37
C ILE A 126 -2.90 2.06 4.37
N ALA A 127 -2.43 1.51 3.25
CA ALA A 127 -1.09 0.96 3.12
C ALA A 127 0.01 2.04 3.01
N SER A 128 -0.33 3.25 2.54
CA SER A 128 0.63 4.32 2.30
C SER A 128 0.65 5.42 3.35
N SER A 129 -0.41 5.54 4.16
CA SER A 129 -0.62 6.73 4.98
C SER A 129 -1.11 6.34 6.37
N ARG A 130 -0.18 6.27 7.30
CA ARG A 130 -0.44 5.93 8.69
C ARG A 130 0.10 7.04 9.60
N GLU A 131 -0.48 7.17 10.79
CA GLU A 131 -0.02 8.12 11.80
C GLU A 131 1.50 8.01 12.01
N GLY A 132 2.20 9.13 11.96
CA GLY A 132 3.66 9.22 12.10
C GLY A 132 4.45 8.83 10.84
N SER A 133 3.78 8.51 9.74
CA SER A 133 4.44 8.33 8.43
C SER A 133 4.43 9.63 7.61
N MET A 134 5.29 9.70 6.61
CA MET A 134 5.20 10.76 5.61
C MET A 134 3.96 10.57 4.74
N ALA A 135 3.47 11.67 4.15
CA ALA A 135 2.39 11.62 3.17
C ALA A 135 2.80 10.76 1.95
N ALA A 136 1.80 10.21 1.27
CA ALA A 136 2.00 9.54 -0.02
C ALA A 136 2.44 10.56 -1.08
N ASN A 137 3.52 10.26 -1.79
CA ASN A 137 3.99 11.06 -2.92
C ASN A 137 3.21 10.76 -4.22
N LEU A 138 3.68 11.24 -5.38
CA LEU A 138 3.02 11.01 -6.68
C LEU A 138 2.76 9.54 -7.01
N GLN A 139 3.59 8.63 -6.55
CA GLN A 139 3.47 7.19 -6.75
C GLN A 139 2.98 6.43 -5.49
N GLY A 140 2.47 7.14 -4.50
CA GLY A 140 2.16 6.57 -3.19
C GLY A 140 3.45 6.24 -2.43
N LEU A 141 3.69 4.97 -2.14
CA LEU A 141 4.96 4.44 -1.62
C LEU A 141 5.65 3.50 -2.61
N TRP A 142 5.09 3.34 -3.82
CA TRP A 142 5.53 2.33 -4.78
C TRP A 142 6.19 2.98 -5.97
N SER A 143 7.48 2.69 -6.17
CA SER A 143 8.22 3.07 -7.35
C SER A 143 8.95 1.87 -7.94
N LYS A 144 9.02 1.79 -9.26
CA LYS A 144 9.75 0.73 -9.96
C LYS A 144 11.26 0.99 -9.99
N GLY A 145 11.83 1.57 -9.00
CA GLY A 145 13.26 1.88 -8.92
C GLY A 145 13.50 3.18 -8.18
N VAL A 146 14.75 3.61 -8.18
CA VAL A 146 15.16 4.83 -7.47
C VAL A 146 14.82 6.12 -8.25
N ASP A 147 14.65 6.01 -9.57
CA ASP A 147 14.30 7.14 -10.45
C ASP A 147 12.87 6.96 -10.97
N GLY A 148 11.89 7.10 -10.09
CA GLY A 148 10.49 7.08 -10.49
C GLY A 148 10.09 8.30 -11.31
N PRO A 149 8.95 8.25 -12.05
CA PRO A 149 8.43 9.39 -12.79
C PRO A 149 8.33 10.62 -11.88
N TRP A 150 8.73 11.79 -12.42
CA TRP A 150 8.72 13.06 -11.68
C TRP A 150 9.54 13.03 -10.39
N ARG A 151 10.56 12.18 -10.32
CA ARG A 151 11.45 11.98 -9.16
C ARG A 151 10.73 11.56 -7.87
N VAL A 152 9.51 11.03 -8.01
CA VAL A 152 8.69 10.56 -6.87
C VAL A 152 8.44 11.66 -5.83
N ASP A 153 8.35 12.91 -6.26
CA ASP A 153 8.22 14.06 -5.38
C ASP A 153 6.76 14.38 -5.00
N TYR A 154 6.57 15.48 -4.26
CA TYR A 154 5.26 15.99 -3.85
C TYR A 154 4.86 17.18 -4.71
N HIS A 155 3.71 17.08 -5.37
CA HIS A 155 3.11 18.21 -6.07
C HIS A 155 1.92 18.74 -5.26
N ASN A 156 2.13 19.87 -4.60
CA ASN A 156 1.15 20.42 -3.64
C ASN A 156 0.06 21.29 -4.27
N ASN A 157 0.08 21.49 -5.57
CA ASN A 157 -0.95 22.29 -6.24
C ASN A 157 -2.28 21.54 -6.43
N ILE A 158 -2.25 20.22 -6.67
CA ILE A 158 -3.45 19.37 -6.79
C ILE A 158 -3.17 17.88 -6.48
N ASN A 159 -1.98 17.36 -6.78
CA ASN A 159 -1.72 15.92 -6.73
C ASN A 159 -1.81 15.36 -5.31
N VAL A 160 -1.18 16.00 -4.33
CA VAL A 160 -1.28 15.58 -2.92
C VAL A 160 -2.71 15.64 -2.44
N GLN A 161 -3.44 16.72 -2.75
CA GLN A 161 -4.86 16.86 -2.40
C GLN A 161 -5.70 15.73 -3.01
N MET A 162 -5.45 15.37 -4.29
CA MET A 162 -6.16 14.29 -4.97
C MET A 162 -5.92 12.94 -4.31
N ASN A 163 -4.71 12.67 -3.85
CA ASN A 163 -4.39 11.44 -3.14
C ASN A 163 -5.25 11.26 -1.88
N TYR A 164 -5.59 12.36 -1.20
CA TYR A 164 -6.28 12.33 0.10
C TYR A 164 -7.77 12.71 0.06
N TRP A 165 -8.30 13.09 -1.09
CA TRP A 165 -9.73 13.42 -1.21
C TRP A 165 -10.67 12.34 -0.67
N PRO A 166 -10.42 11.05 -0.87
CA PRO A 166 -11.31 10.02 -0.35
C PRO A 166 -11.17 9.77 1.15
N ALA A 167 -10.17 10.32 1.85
CA ALA A 167 -9.89 9.99 3.25
C ALA A 167 -11.14 10.17 4.14
N PHE A 168 -11.72 11.33 4.14
CA PHE A 168 -12.90 11.62 4.98
C PHE A 168 -14.16 10.92 4.49
N ASN A 169 -14.38 10.88 3.17
CA ASN A 169 -15.58 10.28 2.56
C ASN A 169 -15.61 8.75 2.70
N THR A 170 -14.46 8.12 2.94
CA THR A 170 -14.34 6.67 3.08
C THR A 170 -13.96 6.23 4.49
N ASN A 171 -14.19 7.11 5.48
CA ASN A 171 -13.94 6.84 6.90
C ASN A 171 -12.49 6.41 7.21
N LEU A 172 -11.53 7.16 6.64
CA LEU A 172 -10.08 6.99 6.78
C LEU A 172 -9.41 8.32 7.15
N ALA A 173 -10.05 9.12 7.99
CA ALA A 173 -9.54 10.44 8.38
C ALA A 173 -8.13 10.38 8.99
N GLU A 174 -7.79 9.29 9.67
CA GLU A 174 -6.46 9.07 10.27
C GLU A 174 -5.34 8.87 9.24
N CYS A 175 -5.71 8.62 7.98
CA CYS A 175 -4.75 8.51 6.89
C CYS A 175 -4.38 9.88 6.28
N PHE A 176 -5.05 10.95 6.72
CA PHE A 176 -4.78 12.34 6.31
C PHE A 176 -3.90 13.04 7.39
#